data_4fca98c8939e5e9f8f39ae4fbe652d9f
#
_entry.id   4fca98c8939e5e9f8f39ae4fbe652d9f
#
_cell.length_a   1.000
_cell.length_b   1.000
_cell.length_c   1.000
_cell.angle_alpha   90.00
_cell.angle_beta   90.00
_cell.angle_gamma   90.00
#
_symmetry.space_group_name_H-M   'P 1'
#
loop_
_entity.id
_entity.type
_entity.pdbx_description
1 polymer ?
#
loop_
_entity_poly.entity_id
_entity_poly.type
_entity_poly.pdbx_seq_one_letter_code
_entity_poly.pdbx_strand_id
1 'polypeptide(L)'
;MRTGRIAALMLSTVVALLGIGGCASSVLDVGYHPATAPNPPLRAVAQARRVVIRPVVDRRLDDTRIGPASKNGEAMVSRRPVVDIVRDALAAELTRAGYSMVAEGGDVVLAPEVEEFWIDVVSGYKTTLYVGRVVIALAVVDAASGERVLVRRYVAISRREGDENPKRAARDALEVALARALHDLATDPTIPAAFGSRSDPPARS
;
A
#
# COMPACT_ATOMS: atom_id res chain seq x y z
N MET A 1 -46.53 47.25 -43.75
CA MET A 1 -46.85 46.80 -42.39
C MET A 1 -46.51 45.32 -42.26
N ARG A 2 -45.37 44.97 -41.61
CA ARG A 2 -45.01 43.66 -41.03
C ARG A 2 -43.53 43.63 -40.76
N THR A 3 -43.14 44.33 -39.73
CA THR A 3 -41.79 44.21 -39.14
C THR A 3 -41.97 43.88 -37.66
N GLY A 4 -41.39 42.83 -37.20
CA GLY A 4 -41.32 42.59 -35.76
C GLY A 4 -41.63 41.14 -35.37
N ARG A 5 -40.65 40.23 -35.48
CA ARG A 5 -40.60 38.93 -34.78
C ARG A 5 -39.32 38.15 -35.11
N ILE A 6 -38.14 38.72 -34.94
CA ILE A 6 -36.87 37.96 -34.92
C ILE A 6 -35.90 38.66 -33.95
N ALA A 7 -36.19 38.58 -32.66
CA ALA A 7 -35.24 39.09 -31.65
C ALA A 7 -35.33 38.37 -30.29
N ALA A 8 -35.77 37.15 -30.26
CA ALA A 8 -36.01 36.45 -28.99
C ALA A 8 -35.44 35.01 -28.91
N LEU A 9 -34.42 34.69 -29.72
CA LEU A 9 -33.94 33.30 -29.79
C LEU A 9 -32.41 33.14 -29.66
N MET A 10 -31.69 34.14 -29.17
CA MET A 10 -30.21 34.09 -29.03
C MET A 10 -29.71 34.31 -27.59
N LEU A 11 -30.53 34.07 -26.59
CA LEU A 11 -30.10 34.28 -25.19
C LEU A 11 -30.24 33.05 -24.29
N SER A 12 -30.32 31.84 -24.87
CA SER A 12 -30.53 30.61 -24.06
C SER A 12 -29.38 29.59 -24.12
N THR A 13 -28.25 29.89 -24.77
CA THR A 13 -27.19 28.88 -25.02
C THR A 13 -25.86 29.16 -24.27
N VAL A 14 -25.79 30.13 -23.36
CA VAL A 14 -24.52 30.50 -22.69
C VAL A 14 -24.45 30.01 -21.22
N VAL A 15 -25.46 29.39 -20.64
CA VAL A 15 -25.46 29.02 -19.20
C VAL A 15 -25.06 27.57 -18.92
N ALA A 16 -24.76 26.73 -19.92
CA ALA A 16 -24.50 25.29 -19.71
C ALA A 16 -23.01 24.89 -19.63
N LEU A 17 -22.05 25.83 -19.49
CA LEU A 17 -20.59 25.54 -19.50
C LEU A 17 -19.86 25.86 -18.20
N LEU A 18 -20.57 26.06 -17.09
CA LEU A 18 -19.98 26.38 -15.78
C LEU A 18 -20.29 25.30 -14.75
N GLY A 19 -19.76 24.11 -14.92
CA GLY A 19 -20.05 23.05 -13.92
C GLY A 19 -19.17 21.81 -13.92
N ILE A 20 -18.00 21.84 -14.55
CA ILE A 20 -17.02 20.75 -14.39
C ILE A 20 -15.80 21.33 -13.67
N GLY A 21 -15.99 21.78 -12.44
CA GLY A 21 -14.91 21.92 -11.47
C GLY A 21 -14.48 20.51 -11.08
N GLY A 22 -13.75 19.81 -11.95
CA GLY A 22 -13.15 18.54 -11.60
C GLY A 22 -12.23 18.76 -10.40
N CYS A 23 -12.47 18.07 -9.31
CA CYS A 23 -11.54 18.04 -8.18
C CYS A 23 -10.19 17.60 -8.74
N ALA A 24 -9.28 18.55 -8.93
CA ALA A 24 -7.93 18.26 -9.35
C ALA A 24 -7.31 17.36 -8.27
N SER A 25 -6.77 16.22 -8.65
CA SER A 25 -6.09 15.30 -7.73
C SER A 25 -4.60 15.26 -8.06
N SER A 26 -3.78 15.24 -7.02
CA SER A 26 -2.34 15.02 -7.17
C SER A 26 -2.08 13.52 -7.20
N VAL A 27 -2.01 12.95 -8.40
CA VAL A 27 -1.76 11.52 -8.61
C VAL A 27 -0.29 11.22 -8.38
N LEU A 28 -0.01 10.29 -7.45
CA LEU A 28 1.32 9.76 -7.18
C LEU A 28 1.44 8.33 -7.75
N ASP A 29 2.52 8.10 -8.48
CA ASP A 29 2.87 6.76 -8.97
C ASP A 29 3.79 6.11 -7.93
N VAL A 30 3.18 5.48 -6.94
CA VAL A 30 3.89 4.82 -5.84
C VAL A 30 4.26 3.42 -6.27
N GLY A 31 5.56 3.12 -6.26
CA GLY A 31 6.13 1.81 -6.54
C GLY A 31 6.69 1.14 -5.29
N TYR A 32 7.21 -0.07 -5.49
CA TYR A 32 7.98 -0.76 -4.49
C TYR A 32 9.42 -0.92 -4.97
N HIS A 33 10.34 -0.44 -4.17
CA HIS A 33 11.78 -0.59 -4.40
C HIS A 33 12.38 -1.31 -3.19
N PRO A 34 12.86 -2.57 -3.36
CA PRO A 34 13.44 -3.32 -2.25
C PRO A 34 14.59 -2.53 -1.63
N ALA A 35 14.71 -2.60 -0.30
CA ALA A 35 15.87 -2.05 0.40
C ALA A 35 17.15 -2.68 -0.16
N THR A 36 18.21 -1.87 -0.35
CA THR A 36 19.46 -2.29 -1.01
C THR A 36 20.24 -3.32 -0.19
N ALA A 37 19.98 -3.43 1.11
CA ALA A 37 20.58 -4.47 1.94
C ALA A 37 20.03 -5.84 1.54
N PRO A 38 20.89 -6.81 1.20
CA PRO A 38 20.44 -8.18 1.04
C PRO A 38 19.85 -8.61 2.38
N ASN A 39 18.58 -9.04 2.38
CA ASN A 39 18.05 -9.75 3.53
C ASN A 39 19.01 -10.92 3.80
N PRO A 40 19.50 -11.09 5.03
CA PRO A 40 20.15 -12.35 5.37
C PRO A 40 19.15 -13.42 4.97
N PRO A 41 19.56 -14.40 4.14
CA PRO A 41 18.62 -15.44 3.81
C PRO A 41 18.16 -16.03 5.12
N LEU A 42 16.85 -16.16 5.32
CA LEU A 42 16.26 -16.94 6.41
C LEU A 42 16.60 -18.41 6.17
N ARG A 43 17.92 -18.67 6.19
CA ARG A 43 18.62 -19.85 5.64
C ARG A 43 18.20 -21.19 6.24
N ALA A 44 17.49 -21.20 7.35
CA ALA A 44 17.25 -22.45 8.05
C ALA A 44 15.81 -22.99 7.92
N VAL A 45 14.85 -22.21 7.47
CA VAL A 45 13.43 -22.61 7.48
C VAL A 45 12.77 -22.49 6.12
N ALA A 46 13.38 -21.79 5.19
CA ALA A 46 12.89 -21.59 3.83
C ALA A 46 13.16 -22.78 2.90
N GLN A 47 13.19 -24.02 3.42
CA GLN A 47 13.11 -25.18 2.55
C GLN A 47 11.75 -25.12 1.85
N ALA A 48 11.73 -24.38 0.74
CA ALA A 48 10.73 -24.42 -0.33
C ALA A 48 9.26 -24.42 0.16
N ARG A 49 8.93 -23.66 1.23
CA ARG A 49 7.53 -23.57 1.63
C ARG A 49 6.74 -22.78 0.61
N ARG A 50 5.65 -23.37 0.18
CA ARG A 50 4.71 -22.76 -0.72
C ARG A 50 3.79 -21.86 0.06
N VAL A 51 3.78 -20.57 -0.30
CA VAL A 51 3.02 -19.54 0.38
C VAL A 51 1.91 -19.02 -0.52
N VAL A 52 0.71 -18.97 -0.01
CA VAL A 52 -0.44 -18.30 -0.64
C VAL A 52 -0.62 -16.95 0.03
N ILE A 53 -0.68 -15.88 -0.75
CA ILE A 53 -1.08 -14.56 -0.25
C ILE A 53 -2.56 -14.37 -0.58
N ARG A 54 -3.40 -14.27 0.45
CA ARG A 54 -4.81 -13.89 0.29
C ARG A 54 -4.91 -12.46 -0.27
N PRO A 55 -6.04 -12.09 -0.89
CA PRO A 55 -6.28 -10.70 -1.27
C PRO A 55 -6.03 -9.77 -0.08
N VAL A 56 -5.28 -8.70 -0.32
CA VAL A 56 -4.99 -7.67 0.69
C VAL A 56 -6.29 -6.96 1.04
N VAL A 57 -6.59 -6.83 2.32
CA VAL A 57 -7.77 -6.10 2.80
C VAL A 57 -7.38 -4.66 3.11
N ASP A 58 -8.12 -3.70 2.57
CA ASP A 58 -7.95 -2.28 2.91
C ASP A 58 -8.75 -1.96 4.18
N ARG A 59 -8.05 -1.58 5.25
CA ARG A 59 -8.60 -1.18 6.55
C ARG A 59 -8.32 0.29 6.87
N ARG A 60 -7.83 1.05 5.89
CA ARG A 60 -7.56 2.48 6.07
C ARG A 60 -8.87 3.21 6.37
N LEU A 61 -8.78 4.26 7.19
CA LEU A 61 -9.94 5.13 7.46
C LEU A 61 -10.42 5.88 6.21
N ASP A 62 -9.50 6.18 5.29
CA ASP A 62 -9.79 6.80 4.01
C ASP A 62 -9.05 6.00 2.93
N ASP A 63 -9.76 5.21 2.17
CA ASP A 63 -9.25 4.38 1.09
C ASP A 63 -9.16 5.13 -0.25
N THR A 64 -9.77 6.31 -0.33
CA THR A 64 -9.81 7.13 -1.54
C THR A 64 -8.56 7.98 -1.73
N ARG A 65 -7.81 8.26 -0.64
CA ARG A 65 -6.64 9.13 -0.63
C ARG A 65 -5.45 8.46 0.06
N ILE A 66 -4.28 9.01 -0.21
CA ILE A 66 -3.01 8.64 0.44
C ILE A 66 -2.31 9.82 1.11
N GLY A 67 -3.01 10.94 1.28
CA GLY A 67 -2.49 12.14 1.93
C GLY A 67 -3.53 13.25 1.99
N PRO A 68 -3.21 14.36 2.67
CA PRO A 68 -4.13 15.49 2.83
C PRO A 68 -4.43 16.13 1.48
N ALA A 69 -5.56 16.83 1.42
CA ALA A 69 -5.80 17.75 0.32
C ALA A 69 -4.80 18.93 0.38
N SER A 70 -4.33 19.36 -0.78
CA SER A 70 -3.52 20.58 -0.90
C SER A 70 -4.34 21.82 -0.50
N LYS A 71 -3.67 22.95 -0.35
CA LYS A 71 -4.35 24.24 -0.12
C LYS A 71 -5.37 24.58 -1.22
N ASN A 72 -5.20 24.03 -2.41
CA ASN A 72 -6.10 24.21 -3.55
C ASN A 72 -7.20 23.12 -3.60
N GLY A 73 -7.35 22.30 -2.58
CA GLY A 73 -8.34 21.22 -2.53
C GLY A 73 -7.96 19.94 -3.32
N GLU A 74 -6.77 19.89 -3.91
CA GLU A 74 -6.28 18.70 -4.60
C GLU A 74 -5.96 17.58 -3.61
N ALA A 75 -6.66 16.46 -3.69
CA ALA A 75 -6.36 15.28 -2.89
C ALA A 75 -5.13 14.54 -3.43
N MET A 76 -4.28 14.03 -2.54
CA MET A 76 -3.24 13.09 -2.93
C MET A 76 -3.83 11.70 -3.10
N VAL A 77 -3.71 11.14 -4.29
CA VAL A 77 -4.23 9.81 -4.63
C VAL A 77 -3.13 8.93 -5.22
N SER A 78 -3.23 7.64 -5.03
CA SER A 78 -2.35 6.69 -5.69
C SER A 78 -2.85 6.37 -7.10
N ARG A 79 -1.93 6.23 -8.07
CA ARG A 79 -2.27 5.79 -9.43
C ARG A 79 -2.82 4.37 -9.47
N ARG A 80 -2.28 3.50 -8.62
CA ARG A 80 -2.69 2.11 -8.47
C ARG A 80 -3.45 1.93 -7.15
N PRO A 81 -4.37 0.96 -7.05
CA PRO A 81 -4.94 0.58 -5.75
C PRO A 81 -3.84 0.22 -4.75
N VAL A 82 -3.94 0.73 -3.52
CA VAL A 82 -2.93 0.49 -2.48
C VAL A 82 -2.81 -1.00 -2.16
N VAL A 83 -3.92 -1.73 -2.17
CA VAL A 83 -3.94 -3.18 -1.97
C VAL A 83 -3.08 -3.94 -3.00
N ASP A 84 -3.08 -3.49 -4.25
CA ASP A 84 -2.26 -4.09 -5.30
C ASP A 84 -0.78 -3.76 -5.12
N ILE A 85 -0.45 -2.52 -4.72
CA ILE A 85 0.92 -2.11 -4.43
C ILE A 85 1.49 -2.97 -3.29
N VAL A 86 0.73 -3.13 -2.20
CA VAL A 86 1.17 -3.90 -1.03
C VAL A 86 1.27 -5.39 -1.35
N ARG A 87 0.31 -5.96 -2.10
CA ARG A 87 0.36 -7.37 -2.53
C ARG A 87 1.62 -7.66 -3.34
N ASP A 88 1.87 -6.84 -4.36
CA ASP A 88 3.00 -7.05 -5.28
C ASP A 88 4.34 -6.87 -4.55
N ALA A 89 4.43 -5.88 -3.66
CA ALA A 89 5.59 -5.62 -2.83
C ALA A 89 5.86 -6.77 -1.83
N LEU A 90 4.81 -7.29 -1.18
CA LEU A 90 4.91 -8.42 -0.26
C LEU A 90 5.36 -9.70 -1.00
N ALA A 91 4.79 -9.98 -2.18
CA ALA A 91 5.18 -11.12 -3.00
C ALA A 91 6.66 -11.02 -3.43
N ALA A 92 7.12 -9.83 -3.83
CA ALA A 92 8.50 -9.59 -4.20
C ALA A 92 9.46 -9.81 -3.02
N GLU A 93 9.13 -9.31 -1.82
CA GLU A 93 9.97 -9.50 -0.63
C GLU A 93 10.03 -10.96 -0.17
N LEU A 94 8.91 -11.65 -0.15
CA LEU A 94 8.88 -13.06 0.23
C LEU A 94 9.64 -13.94 -0.79
N THR A 95 9.52 -13.64 -2.09
CA THR A 95 10.29 -14.31 -3.12
C THR A 95 11.78 -14.08 -2.92
N ARG A 96 12.20 -12.86 -2.60
CA ARG A 96 13.58 -12.49 -2.28
C ARG A 96 14.09 -13.19 -1.02
N ALA A 97 13.21 -13.43 -0.05
CA ALA A 97 13.51 -14.21 1.15
C ALA A 97 13.56 -15.74 0.91
N GLY A 98 13.27 -16.21 -0.31
CA GLY A 98 13.38 -17.62 -0.71
C GLY A 98 12.08 -18.43 -0.59
N TYR A 99 10.94 -17.77 -0.38
CA TYR A 99 9.63 -18.44 -0.39
C TYR A 99 9.13 -18.67 -1.82
N SER A 100 8.40 -19.76 -2.03
CA SER A 100 7.74 -20.06 -3.30
C SER A 100 6.30 -19.57 -3.26
N MET A 101 5.98 -18.55 -4.06
CA MET A 101 4.62 -18.02 -4.17
C MET A 101 3.78 -18.92 -5.05
N VAL A 102 2.62 -19.35 -4.54
CA VAL A 102 1.65 -20.18 -5.29
C VAL A 102 0.25 -19.57 -5.18
N ALA A 103 -0.57 -19.81 -6.20
CA ALA A 103 -1.95 -19.33 -6.20
C ALA A 103 -2.83 -20.14 -5.23
N GLU A 104 -2.60 -21.46 -5.17
CA GLU A 104 -3.37 -22.40 -4.37
C GLU A 104 -2.47 -23.54 -3.85
N GLY A 105 -2.97 -24.29 -2.88
CA GLY A 105 -2.27 -25.47 -2.37
C GLY A 105 -0.97 -25.16 -1.65
N GLY A 106 -0.86 -23.96 -1.07
CA GLY A 106 0.30 -23.59 -0.24
C GLY A 106 0.29 -24.28 1.10
N ASP A 107 1.46 -24.35 1.71
CA ASP A 107 1.63 -24.90 3.08
C ASP A 107 1.20 -23.89 4.13
N VAL A 108 1.30 -22.61 3.78
CA VAL A 108 0.97 -21.45 4.62
C VAL A 108 0.17 -20.44 3.83
N VAL A 109 -0.77 -19.82 4.50
CA VAL A 109 -1.59 -18.74 3.96
C VAL A 109 -1.29 -17.45 4.72
N LEU A 110 -0.93 -16.41 4.00
CA LEU A 110 -0.77 -15.06 4.54
C LEU A 110 -2.03 -14.24 4.24
N ALA A 111 -2.56 -13.59 5.26
CA ALA A 111 -3.71 -12.71 5.15
C ALA A 111 -3.29 -11.29 5.57
N PRO A 112 -2.82 -10.47 4.62
CA PRO A 112 -2.38 -9.10 4.89
C PRO A 112 -3.56 -8.12 4.92
N GLU A 113 -3.47 -7.14 5.80
CA GLU A 113 -4.38 -6.01 5.90
C GLU A 113 -3.57 -4.71 5.90
N VAL A 114 -4.00 -3.68 5.16
CA VAL A 114 -3.39 -2.35 5.17
C VAL A 114 -4.21 -1.48 6.11
N GLU A 115 -3.63 -1.08 7.23
CA GLU A 115 -4.29 -0.21 8.21
C GLU A 115 -3.96 1.27 7.98
N GLU A 116 -2.74 1.57 7.48
CA GLU A 116 -2.32 2.92 7.14
C GLU A 116 -1.40 2.90 5.91
N PHE A 117 -1.65 3.81 5.00
CA PHE A 117 -0.81 4.08 3.83
C PHE A 117 -1.01 5.56 3.51
N TRP A 118 -0.22 6.42 4.18
CA TRP A 118 -0.54 7.83 4.30
C TRP A 118 0.71 8.72 4.25
N ILE A 119 0.54 9.92 3.71
CA ILE A 119 1.53 10.98 3.70
C ILE A 119 0.99 12.14 4.51
N ASP A 120 1.72 12.58 5.54
CA ASP A 120 1.50 13.87 6.16
C ASP A 120 2.41 14.92 5.52
N VAL A 121 1.90 16.14 5.46
CA VAL A 121 2.64 17.30 4.96
C VAL A 121 2.79 18.31 6.10
N VAL A 122 4.01 18.49 6.55
CA VAL A 122 4.35 19.43 7.61
C VAL A 122 5.09 20.62 7.00
N SER A 123 4.39 21.75 6.89
CA SER A 123 4.98 22.98 6.35
C SER A 123 5.75 23.71 7.44
N GLY A 124 7.07 23.87 7.26
CA GLY A 124 7.95 24.70 8.07
C GLY A 124 8.14 26.09 7.46
N TYR A 125 8.96 26.91 8.12
CA TYR A 125 9.27 28.28 7.67
C TYR A 125 10.06 28.31 6.35
N LYS A 126 11.00 27.37 6.18
CA LYS A 126 11.87 27.30 5.00
C LYS A 126 11.70 26.03 4.18
N THR A 127 11.20 24.96 4.79
CA THR A 127 11.12 23.64 4.16
C THR A 127 9.76 23.00 4.39
N THR A 128 9.33 22.16 3.47
CA THR A 128 8.17 21.30 3.63
C THR A 128 8.66 19.87 3.85
N LEU A 129 8.19 19.23 4.93
CA LEU A 129 8.51 17.86 5.28
C LEU A 129 7.35 16.95 4.89
N TYR A 130 7.64 15.90 4.14
CA TYR A 130 6.73 14.82 3.79
C TYR A 130 7.02 13.62 4.68
N VAL A 131 6.01 13.15 5.39
CA VAL A 131 6.11 12.01 6.31
C VAL A 131 5.24 10.88 5.80
N GLY A 132 5.86 9.89 5.19
CA GLY A 132 5.17 8.66 4.76
C GLY A 132 5.00 7.71 5.95
N ARG A 133 3.79 7.19 6.14
CA ARG A 133 3.44 6.18 7.14
C ARG A 133 2.80 4.98 6.49
N VAL A 134 3.28 3.80 6.84
CA VAL A 134 2.74 2.53 6.39
C VAL A 134 2.54 1.62 7.60
N VAL A 135 1.35 1.05 7.71
CA VAL A 135 1.02 0.04 8.72
C VAL A 135 0.37 -1.15 8.01
N ILE A 136 0.99 -2.31 8.17
CA ILE A 136 0.53 -3.57 7.61
C ILE A 136 0.33 -4.55 8.76
N ALA A 137 -0.89 -5.04 8.93
CA ALA A 137 -1.17 -6.20 9.77
C ALA A 137 -1.07 -7.47 8.92
N LEU A 138 -0.42 -8.49 9.45
CA LEU A 138 -0.27 -9.78 8.80
C LEU A 138 -0.75 -10.89 9.73
N ALA A 139 -1.73 -11.66 9.28
CA ALA A 139 -2.08 -12.93 9.91
C ALA A 139 -1.45 -14.06 9.10
N VAL A 140 -0.80 -14.99 9.83
CA VAL A 140 -0.32 -16.26 9.29
C VAL A 140 -1.34 -17.32 9.66
N VAL A 141 -1.80 -18.06 8.66
CA VAL A 141 -2.84 -19.08 8.80
C VAL A 141 -2.25 -20.41 8.35
N ASP A 142 -2.40 -21.44 9.18
CA ASP A 142 -2.08 -22.81 8.80
C ASP A 142 -3.07 -23.27 7.71
N ALA A 143 -2.54 -23.75 6.59
CA ALA A 143 -3.38 -24.11 5.44
C ALA A 143 -4.23 -25.36 5.68
N ALA A 144 -3.82 -26.25 6.59
CA ALA A 144 -4.51 -27.49 6.85
C ALA A 144 -5.65 -27.33 7.88
N SER A 145 -5.40 -26.58 8.94
CA SER A 145 -6.39 -26.34 10.01
C SER A 145 -7.25 -25.10 9.80
N GLY A 146 -6.76 -24.15 9.00
CA GLY A 146 -7.38 -22.82 8.86
C GLY A 146 -7.18 -21.92 10.09
N GLU A 147 -6.40 -22.34 11.07
CA GLU A 147 -6.16 -21.62 12.30
C GLU A 147 -5.17 -20.47 12.09
N ARG A 148 -5.39 -19.33 12.76
CA ARG A 148 -4.41 -18.23 12.80
C ARG A 148 -3.32 -18.58 13.81
N VAL A 149 -2.13 -18.87 13.31
CA VAL A 149 -0.98 -19.26 14.15
C VAL A 149 -0.14 -18.06 14.58
N LEU A 150 -0.24 -16.94 13.88
CA LEU A 150 0.47 -15.69 14.20
C LEU A 150 -0.32 -14.49 13.70
N VAL A 151 -0.29 -13.40 14.46
CA VAL A 151 -0.73 -12.07 14.02
C VAL A 151 0.36 -11.07 14.39
N ARG A 152 0.79 -10.28 13.44
CA ARG A 152 1.82 -9.24 13.61
C ARG A 152 1.41 -7.95 12.91
N ARG A 153 1.94 -6.84 13.41
CA ARG A 153 1.71 -5.50 12.87
C ARG A 153 3.06 -4.83 12.62
N TYR A 154 3.30 -4.43 11.40
CA TYR A 154 4.53 -3.78 10.95
C TYR A 154 4.25 -2.31 10.70
N VAL A 155 4.99 -1.43 11.36
CA VAL A 155 4.81 0.02 11.33
C VAL A 155 6.09 0.66 10.87
N ALA A 156 6.03 1.43 9.81
CA ALA A 156 7.19 2.17 9.33
C ALA A 156 6.85 3.63 9.01
N ILE A 157 7.82 4.50 9.30
CA ILE A 157 7.73 5.93 9.05
C ILE A 157 9.00 6.36 8.31
N SER A 158 8.81 7.18 7.29
CA SER A 158 9.90 7.83 6.57
C SER A 158 9.64 9.33 6.42
N ARG A 159 10.71 10.11 6.38
CA ARG A 159 10.64 11.57 6.21
C ARG A 159 11.49 12.01 5.04
N ARG A 160 10.96 12.94 4.24
CA ARG A 160 11.68 13.59 3.13
C ARG A 160 11.39 15.08 3.11
N GLU A 161 12.42 15.87 2.93
CA GLU A 161 12.27 17.29 2.60
C GLU A 161 11.99 17.41 1.09
N GLY A 162 11.11 18.33 0.73
CA GLY A 162 10.66 18.46 -0.64
C GLY A 162 10.41 19.90 -1.07
N ASP A 163 11.48 20.66 -1.24
CA ASP A 163 11.39 22.06 -1.63
C ASP A 163 11.25 22.20 -3.16
N GLU A 164 12.07 21.47 -3.92
CA GLU A 164 12.11 21.56 -5.39
C GLU A 164 11.06 20.67 -6.09
N ASN A 165 10.79 19.48 -5.55
CA ASN A 165 9.84 18.54 -6.14
C ASN A 165 8.95 17.88 -5.09
N PRO A 166 7.86 18.55 -4.70
CA PRO A 166 6.91 18.06 -3.68
C PRO A 166 6.36 16.65 -3.96
N LYS A 167 5.98 16.39 -5.21
CA LYS A 167 5.40 15.08 -5.59
C LYS A 167 6.42 13.95 -5.45
N ARG A 168 7.67 14.21 -5.82
CA ARG A 168 8.76 13.25 -5.67
C ARG A 168 9.05 12.98 -4.19
N ALA A 169 9.18 14.02 -3.39
CA ALA A 169 9.45 13.89 -1.96
C ALA A 169 8.34 13.11 -1.23
N ALA A 170 7.08 13.40 -1.55
CA ALA A 170 5.91 12.69 -1.02
C ALA A 170 5.94 11.21 -1.40
N ARG A 171 6.16 10.91 -2.68
CA ARG A 171 6.28 9.53 -3.18
C ARG A 171 7.43 8.81 -2.50
N ASP A 172 8.64 9.38 -2.52
CA ASP A 172 9.84 8.75 -1.96
C ASP A 172 9.72 8.51 -0.43
N ALA A 173 9.00 9.38 0.30
CA ALA A 173 8.68 9.16 1.71
C ALA A 173 7.83 7.91 1.90
N LEU A 174 6.81 7.72 1.08
CA LEU A 174 5.90 6.58 1.20
C LEU A 174 6.55 5.27 0.73
N GLU A 175 7.29 5.30 -0.37
CA GLU A 175 8.02 4.13 -0.90
C GLU A 175 9.06 3.62 0.10
N VAL A 176 9.80 4.51 0.76
CA VAL A 176 10.77 4.12 1.80
C VAL A 176 10.07 3.59 3.05
N ALA A 177 8.91 4.14 3.44
CA ALA A 177 8.15 3.59 4.55
C ALA A 177 7.63 2.17 4.21
N LEU A 178 7.10 1.97 3.01
CA LEU A 178 6.67 0.64 2.53
C LEU A 178 7.83 -0.36 2.54
N ALA A 179 8.98 0.02 1.98
CA ALA A 179 10.16 -0.84 1.94
C ALA A 179 10.65 -1.24 3.34
N ARG A 180 10.60 -0.32 4.32
CA ARG A 180 10.95 -0.62 5.71
C ARG A 180 9.96 -1.57 6.37
N ALA A 181 8.65 -1.32 6.24
CA ALA A 181 7.63 -2.20 6.82
C ALA A 181 7.77 -3.64 6.30
N LEU A 182 8.01 -3.79 5.00
CA LEU A 182 8.19 -5.11 4.38
C LEU A 182 9.54 -5.74 4.72
N HIS A 183 10.59 -4.95 4.88
CA HIS A 183 11.88 -5.44 5.37
C HIS A 183 11.76 -6.01 6.79
N ASP A 184 11.10 -5.28 7.70
CA ASP A 184 10.85 -5.72 9.06
C ASP A 184 10.02 -7.00 9.08
N LEU A 185 9.02 -7.11 8.21
CA LEU A 185 8.21 -8.31 8.02
C LEU A 185 9.08 -9.49 7.52
N ALA A 186 9.89 -9.27 6.50
CA ALA A 186 10.70 -10.33 5.90
C ALA A 186 11.85 -10.81 6.80
N THR A 187 12.26 -9.99 7.78
CA THR A 187 13.32 -10.32 8.74
C THR A 187 12.78 -10.77 10.11
N ASP A 188 11.47 -10.75 10.32
CA ASP A 188 10.84 -11.19 11.57
C ASP A 188 11.03 -12.71 11.77
N PRO A 189 11.80 -13.17 12.77
CA PRO A 189 12.07 -14.58 12.98
C PRO A 189 10.82 -15.36 13.45
N THR A 190 9.78 -14.65 13.90
CA THR A 190 8.54 -15.29 14.34
C THR A 190 7.70 -15.83 13.17
N ILE A 191 7.85 -15.24 11.97
CA ILE A 191 7.14 -15.73 10.79
C ILE A 191 7.60 -17.16 10.41
N PRO A 192 8.91 -17.42 10.15
CA PRO A 192 9.34 -18.78 9.86
C PRO A 192 9.10 -19.76 11.02
N ALA A 193 9.18 -19.30 12.27
CA ALA A 193 8.84 -20.15 13.43
C ALA A 193 7.37 -20.57 13.42
N ALA A 194 6.46 -19.65 13.07
CA ALA A 194 5.04 -19.97 12.91
C ALA A 194 4.78 -21.00 11.79
N PHE A 195 5.62 -21.03 10.76
CA PHE A 195 5.56 -22.04 9.71
C PHE A 195 6.07 -23.42 10.18
N GLY A 196 6.94 -23.45 11.20
CA GLY A 196 7.60 -24.66 11.72
C GLY A 196 6.84 -25.42 12.79
N SER A 197 5.82 -24.82 13.37
CA SER A 197 5.10 -25.39 14.53
C SER A 197 4.16 -26.58 14.20
N ARG A 198 4.30 -27.20 13.04
CA ARG A 198 3.68 -28.50 12.80
C ARG A 198 4.32 -29.51 13.74
N SER A 199 3.66 -29.76 14.86
CA SER A 199 3.91 -30.94 15.65
C SER A 199 3.79 -32.18 14.75
N ASP A 200 4.83 -32.98 14.65
CA ASP A 200 4.72 -34.30 14.06
C ASP A 200 3.49 -34.98 14.66
N PRO A 201 2.59 -35.57 13.88
CA PRO A 201 1.51 -36.36 14.45
C PRO A 201 2.15 -37.43 15.31
N PRO A 202 1.60 -37.72 16.53
CA PRO A 202 2.16 -38.71 17.41
C PRO A 202 2.28 -40.03 16.65
N ALA A 203 3.51 -40.55 16.57
CA ALA A 203 3.78 -41.85 15.97
C ALA A 203 2.77 -42.86 16.51
N ARG A 204 1.91 -43.38 15.64
CA ARG A 204 0.97 -44.43 15.99
C ARG A 204 1.80 -45.65 16.38
N SER A 205 1.86 -45.91 17.66
CA SER A 205 2.36 -47.17 18.26
C SER A 205 1.36 -48.30 18.08
#